data_7e240c41138a78fc29157c970ab8b714
#
_entry.id   7e240c41138a78fc29157c970ab8b714
#
_cell.length_a   1.000
_cell.length_b   1.000
_cell.length_c   1.000
_cell.angle_alpha   90.00
_cell.angle_beta   90.00
_cell.angle_gamma   90.00
#
_symmetry.space_group_name_H-M   'P 1'
#
loop_
_entity.id
_entity.type
_entity.pdbx_description
1 polymer ?
#
loop_
_entity_poly.entity_id
_entity_poly.type
_entity_poly.pdbx_seq_one_letter_code
_entity_poly.pdbx_strand_id
1 'polypeptide(L)'
;MGSSNGKPVLRPEDVTSLSKSSGLDEAQVKQAFDNFVTEHPDGRMKPKDFREMMEKALPGKGDAKKMEDHVFRIYDSNNDGYIDFPEFMIIYFLMNEGSPQEVLSRIFRVFDVNGDGTISMKEMKRLIKVCFLEVFFLSFDDKEFVFEF
;
A
#
# COMPACT_ATOMS: atom_id res chain seq x y z
N MET A 1 7.54 10.85 -18.57
CA MET A 1 7.45 11.11 -20.01
C MET A 1 7.49 9.79 -20.75
N GLY A 2 6.59 9.53 -21.60
CA GLY A 2 6.51 8.32 -22.39
C GLY A 2 5.26 7.55 -22.07
N SER A 3 4.16 7.92 -22.74
CA SER A 3 3.02 7.05 -22.97
C SER A 3 3.51 5.86 -23.79
N SER A 4 4.10 4.87 -23.15
CA SER A 4 4.20 3.59 -23.80
C SER A 4 2.84 2.92 -23.63
N ASN A 5 2.08 2.84 -24.72
CA ASN A 5 0.88 2.02 -24.89
C ASN A 5 1.20 0.52 -24.81
N GLY A 6 2.19 0.13 -24.03
CA GLY A 6 2.57 -1.24 -23.75
C GLY A 6 1.89 -1.74 -22.47
N LYS A 7 1.50 -3.00 -22.44
CA LYS A 7 1.09 -3.66 -21.20
C LYS A 7 2.17 -3.43 -20.15
N PRO A 8 1.79 -3.13 -18.89
CA PRO A 8 2.76 -3.02 -17.81
C PRO A 8 3.55 -4.33 -17.70
N VAL A 9 4.85 -4.21 -17.59
CA VAL A 9 5.78 -5.34 -17.50
C VAL A 9 6.56 -5.21 -16.21
N LEU A 10 6.53 -6.25 -15.39
CA LEU A 10 7.34 -6.34 -14.21
C LEU A 10 8.72 -6.91 -14.60
N ARG A 11 9.75 -6.10 -14.48
CA ARG A 11 11.12 -6.50 -14.81
C ARG A 11 11.68 -7.44 -13.75
N PRO A 12 12.59 -8.36 -14.10
CA PRO A 12 13.20 -9.27 -13.13
C PRO A 12 13.83 -8.57 -11.92
N GLU A 13 14.47 -7.42 -12.15
CA GLU A 13 15.05 -6.61 -11.07
C GLU A 13 13.99 -6.04 -10.12
N ASP A 14 12.82 -5.66 -10.64
CA ASP A 14 11.69 -5.17 -9.83
C ASP A 14 11.11 -6.32 -8.99
N VAL A 15 10.98 -7.52 -9.56
CA VAL A 15 10.53 -8.72 -8.83
C VAL A 15 11.47 -9.01 -7.67
N THR A 16 12.77 -9.05 -7.93
CA THR A 16 13.78 -9.32 -6.89
C THR A 16 13.81 -8.24 -5.82
N SER A 17 13.69 -6.97 -6.21
CA SER A 17 13.63 -5.85 -5.28
C SER A 17 12.36 -5.91 -4.40
N LEU A 18 11.21 -6.12 -5.00
CA LEU A 18 9.93 -6.27 -4.28
C LEU A 18 9.91 -7.51 -3.38
N SER A 19 10.46 -8.63 -3.84
CA SER A 19 10.60 -9.83 -3.03
C SER A 19 11.45 -9.57 -1.77
N LYS A 20 12.59 -8.91 -1.92
CA LYS A 20 13.46 -8.55 -0.79
C LYS A 20 12.79 -7.59 0.19
N SER A 21 12.14 -6.54 -0.30
CA SER A 21 11.49 -5.53 0.53
C SER A 21 10.24 -6.07 1.21
N SER A 22 9.52 -6.95 0.55
CA SER A 22 8.24 -7.47 1.03
C SER A 22 8.36 -8.74 1.88
N GLY A 23 9.43 -9.50 1.71
CA GLY A 23 9.55 -10.84 2.31
C GLY A 23 8.67 -11.89 1.66
N LEU A 24 8.01 -11.57 0.53
CA LEU A 24 7.34 -12.55 -0.32
C LEU A 24 8.35 -13.21 -1.25
N ASP A 25 8.08 -14.44 -1.65
CA ASP A 25 8.86 -15.03 -2.72
C ASP A 25 8.52 -14.41 -4.08
N GLU A 26 9.40 -14.61 -5.05
CA GLU A 26 9.23 -14.02 -6.40
C GLU A 26 7.96 -14.52 -7.11
N ALA A 27 7.50 -15.74 -6.82
CA ALA A 27 6.28 -16.29 -7.40
C ALA A 27 5.04 -15.56 -6.85
N GLN A 28 5.02 -15.26 -5.55
CA GLN A 28 3.96 -14.49 -4.91
C GLN A 28 3.92 -13.05 -5.42
N VAL A 29 5.08 -12.42 -5.63
CA VAL A 29 5.16 -11.07 -6.23
C VAL A 29 4.61 -11.07 -7.66
N LYS A 30 4.98 -12.06 -8.47
CA LYS A 30 4.47 -12.20 -9.85
C LYS A 30 2.95 -12.42 -9.86
N GLN A 31 2.43 -13.27 -8.99
CA GLN A 31 1.01 -13.53 -8.87
C GLN A 31 0.24 -12.27 -8.45
N ALA A 32 0.75 -11.52 -7.49
CA ALA A 32 0.16 -10.24 -7.10
C ALA A 32 0.15 -9.23 -8.24
N PHE A 33 1.22 -9.20 -9.04
CA PHE A 33 1.29 -8.36 -10.24
C PHE A 33 0.27 -8.77 -11.31
N ASP A 34 0.16 -10.05 -11.60
CA ASP A 34 -0.80 -10.56 -12.59
C ASP A 34 -2.24 -10.23 -12.19
N ASN A 35 -2.57 -10.36 -10.91
CA ASN A 35 -3.87 -9.96 -10.38
C ASN A 35 -4.09 -8.44 -10.52
N PHE A 36 -3.09 -7.64 -10.14
CA PHE A 36 -3.17 -6.18 -10.25
C PHE A 36 -3.37 -5.72 -11.70
N VAL A 37 -2.62 -6.28 -12.65
CA VAL A 37 -2.73 -5.94 -14.08
C VAL A 37 -4.03 -6.46 -14.70
N THR A 38 -4.60 -7.53 -14.17
CA THR A 38 -5.91 -8.02 -14.60
C THR A 38 -7.02 -7.01 -14.27
N GLU A 39 -6.96 -6.42 -13.10
CA GLU A 39 -7.92 -5.38 -12.67
C GLU A 39 -7.57 -3.99 -13.23
N HIS A 40 -6.27 -3.72 -13.40
CA HIS A 40 -5.74 -2.44 -13.89
C HIS A 40 -4.82 -2.67 -15.10
N PRO A 41 -5.39 -2.87 -16.31
CA PRO A 41 -4.61 -3.23 -17.51
C PRO A 41 -3.58 -2.20 -17.96
N ASP A 42 -3.74 -0.95 -17.53
CA ASP A 42 -2.77 0.14 -17.74
C ASP A 42 -1.69 0.22 -16.65
N GLY A 43 -1.72 -0.69 -15.66
CA GLY A 43 -0.78 -0.73 -14.54
C GLY A 43 -0.98 0.38 -13.52
N ARG A 44 -2.16 1.02 -13.51
CA ARG A 44 -2.47 2.19 -12.70
C ARG A 44 -3.84 2.07 -12.05
N MET A 45 -3.86 2.02 -10.73
CA MET A 45 -5.10 2.10 -9.97
C MET A 45 -5.52 3.56 -9.83
N LYS A 46 -6.73 3.89 -10.28
CA LYS A 46 -7.30 5.23 -10.19
C LYS A 46 -7.96 5.45 -8.82
N PRO A 47 -8.17 6.71 -8.41
CA PRO A 47 -8.87 7.00 -7.15
C PRO A 47 -10.23 6.31 -7.01
N LYS A 48 -10.96 6.17 -8.11
CA LYS A 48 -12.24 5.46 -8.13
C LYS A 48 -12.08 3.98 -7.81
N ASP A 49 -11.11 3.32 -8.43
CA ASP A 49 -10.85 1.88 -8.26
C ASP A 49 -10.37 1.60 -6.83
N PHE A 50 -9.54 2.49 -6.29
CA PHE A 50 -9.09 2.47 -4.90
C PHE A 50 -10.27 2.57 -3.93
N ARG A 51 -11.21 3.49 -4.17
CA ARG A 51 -12.42 3.60 -3.33
C ARG A 51 -13.28 2.35 -3.36
N GLU A 52 -13.49 1.77 -4.54
CA GLU A 52 -14.24 0.52 -4.69
C GLU A 52 -13.56 -0.65 -3.94
N MET A 53 -12.22 -0.70 -3.99
CA MET A 53 -11.44 -1.68 -3.24
C MET A 53 -11.60 -1.48 -1.72
N MET A 54 -11.48 -0.25 -1.24
CA MET A 54 -11.62 0.08 0.17
C MET A 54 -13.04 -0.19 0.70
N GLU A 55 -14.06 0.12 -0.08
CA GLU A 55 -15.46 -0.15 0.29
C GLU A 55 -15.75 -1.66 0.40
N LYS A 56 -15.17 -2.47 -0.47
CA LYS A 56 -15.25 -3.94 -0.38
C LYS A 56 -14.50 -4.49 0.84
N ALA A 57 -13.37 -3.91 1.17
CA ALA A 57 -12.56 -4.33 2.31
C ALA A 57 -13.15 -3.90 3.66
N LEU A 58 -13.80 -2.73 3.71
CA LEU A 58 -14.33 -2.10 4.92
C LEU A 58 -15.78 -1.60 4.72
N PRO A 59 -16.75 -2.51 4.55
CA PRO A 59 -18.12 -2.13 4.25
C PRO A 59 -18.77 -1.34 5.41
N GLY A 60 -19.50 -0.28 5.07
CA GLY A 60 -20.37 0.44 5.99
C GLY A 60 -19.72 1.49 6.88
N LYS A 61 -18.46 1.87 6.65
CA LYS A 61 -17.81 2.99 7.36
C LYS A 61 -18.11 4.29 6.62
N GLY A 62 -19.16 4.99 7.06
CA GLY A 62 -19.69 6.21 6.45
C GLY A 62 -18.70 7.37 6.38
N ASP A 63 -19.02 8.42 5.62
CA ASP A 63 -18.19 9.59 5.26
C ASP A 63 -16.79 9.28 4.65
N ALA A 64 -16.67 8.09 4.08
CA ALA A 64 -15.44 7.55 3.52
C ALA A 64 -14.81 8.44 2.44
N LYS A 65 -15.60 9.17 1.65
CA LYS A 65 -15.12 9.83 0.45
C LYS A 65 -13.98 10.84 0.67
N LYS A 66 -14.08 11.68 1.70
CA LYS A 66 -13.01 12.65 2.01
C LYS A 66 -11.77 11.96 2.57
N MET A 67 -12.00 10.91 3.32
CA MET A 67 -10.95 10.12 3.94
C MET A 67 -10.25 9.25 2.90
N GLU A 68 -10.98 8.62 2.01
CA GLU A 68 -10.46 7.82 0.90
C GLU A 68 -9.52 8.62 0.01
N ASP A 69 -9.88 9.86 -0.33
CA ASP A 69 -9.00 10.76 -1.08
C ASP A 69 -7.72 11.10 -0.31
N HIS A 70 -7.80 11.22 1.02
CA HIS A 70 -6.63 11.47 1.86
C HIS A 70 -5.73 10.23 1.94
N VAL A 71 -6.32 9.06 2.14
CA VAL A 71 -5.62 7.76 2.17
C VAL A 71 -4.97 7.48 0.82
N PHE A 72 -5.67 7.70 -0.27
CA PHE A 72 -5.13 7.56 -1.62
C PHE A 72 -3.83 8.37 -1.80
N ARG A 73 -3.82 9.65 -1.38
CA ARG A 73 -2.64 10.51 -1.47
C ARG A 73 -1.45 10.03 -0.63
N ILE A 74 -1.69 9.24 0.40
CA ILE A 74 -0.62 8.69 1.23
C ILE A 74 0.07 7.53 0.50
N TYR A 75 -0.71 6.71 -0.20
CA TYR A 75 -0.18 5.61 -0.99
C TYR A 75 0.41 6.08 -2.32
N ASP A 76 -0.18 7.09 -2.96
CA ASP A 76 0.37 7.80 -4.13
C ASP A 76 1.60 8.61 -3.71
N SER A 77 2.72 7.94 -3.58
CA SER A 77 3.94 8.52 -3.00
C SER A 77 4.70 9.44 -3.95
N ASN A 78 4.53 9.25 -5.25
CA ASN A 78 5.10 10.09 -6.30
C ASN A 78 4.17 11.25 -6.72
N ASN A 79 2.92 11.27 -6.20
CA ASN A 79 1.87 12.28 -6.47
C ASN A 79 1.54 12.40 -7.97
N ASP A 80 1.53 11.29 -8.71
CA ASP A 80 1.13 11.28 -10.11
C ASP A 80 -0.39 11.09 -10.33
N GLY A 81 -1.13 10.93 -9.25
CA GLY A 81 -2.60 10.77 -9.24
C GLY A 81 -3.06 9.33 -9.47
N TYR A 82 -2.14 8.38 -9.41
CA TYR A 82 -2.39 6.95 -9.56
C TYR A 82 -1.65 6.18 -8.48
N ILE A 83 -2.06 4.95 -8.22
CA ILE A 83 -1.28 3.99 -7.44
C ILE A 83 -0.74 2.96 -8.42
N ASP A 84 0.57 2.91 -8.56
CA ASP A 84 1.26 1.91 -9.36
C ASP A 84 1.45 0.60 -8.59
N PHE A 85 2.02 -0.42 -9.22
CA PHE A 85 2.18 -1.73 -8.57
C PHE A 85 3.10 -1.71 -7.33
N PRO A 86 4.27 -1.05 -7.33
CA PRO A 86 5.08 -0.91 -6.12
C PRO A 86 4.35 -0.23 -4.95
N GLU A 87 3.55 0.79 -5.22
CA GLU A 87 2.73 1.48 -4.22
C GLU A 87 1.56 0.61 -3.75
N PHE A 88 0.92 -0.12 -4.66
CA PHE A 88 -0.10 -1.10 -4.34
C PHE A 88 0.41 -2.23 -3.44
N MET A 89 1.65 -2.65 -3.63
CA MET A 89 2.26 -3.68 -2.79
C MET A 89 2.26 -3.31 -1.30
N ILE A 90 2.37 -2.03 -0.95
CA ILE A 90 2.27 -1.56 0.44
C ILE A 90 0.86 -1.86 0.98
N ILE A 91 -0.17 -1.53 0.21
CA ILE A 91 -1.58 -1.81 0.56
C ILE A 91 -1.80 -3.33 0.70
N TYR A 92 -1.28 -4.08 -0.27
CA TYR A 92 -1.41 -5.55 -0.32
C TYR A 92 -0.84 -6.21 0.95
N PHE A 93 0.30 -5.72 1.44
CA PHE A 93 0.90 -6.25 2.67
C PHE A 93 0.11 -5.95 3.91
N LEU A 94 -0.44 -4.76 3.98
CA LEU A 94 -1.20 -4.32 5.14
C LEU A 94 -2.55 -5.05 5.25
N MET A 95 -3.11 -5.48 4.12
CA MET A 95 -4.38 -6.21 4.06
C MET A 95 -4.25 -7.73 4.20
N ASN A 96 -3.04 -8.29 4.08
CA ASN A 96 -2.85 -9.73 4.20
C ASN A 96 -2.61 -10.14 5.65
N GLU A 97 -3.31 -11.21 6.06
CA GLU A 97 -3.20 -11.77 7.40
C GLU A 97 -1.78 -12.26 7.72
N GLY A 98 -1.36 -12.06 8.95
CA GLY A 98 -0.10 -12.53 9.50
C GLY A 98 -0.03 -12.28 11.00
N SER A 99 0.93 -12.89 11.68
CA SER A 99 1.19 -12.55 13.07
C SER A 99 1.63 -11.08 13.19
N PRO A 100 1.37 -10.41 14.31
CA PRO A 100 1.81 -9.01 14.50
C PRO A 100 3.30 -8.80 14.21
N GLN A 101 4.15 -9.78 14.54
CA GLN A 101 5.59 -9.72 14.28
C GLN A 101 5.92 -9.79 12.79
N GLU A 102 5.20 -10.63 12.03
CA GLU A 102 5.39 -10.73 10.58
C GLU A 102 4.92 -9.47 9.87
N VAL A 103 3.76 -8.94 10.24
CA VAL A 103 3.24 -7.67 9.72
C VAL A 103 4.23 -6.54 10.01
N LEU A 104 4.69 -6.41 11.25
CA LEU A 104 5.66 -5.37 11.63
C LEU A 104 6.99 -5.52 10.89
N SER A 105 7.48 -6.73 10.72
CA SER A 105 8.72 -7.00 9.97
C SER A 105 8.58 -6.63 8.49
N ARG A 106 7.43 -6.89 7.89
CA ARG A 106 7.13 -6.50 6.50
C ARG A 106 7.04 -4.99 6.37
N ILE A 107 6.31 -4.33 7.27
CA ILE A 107 6.20 -2.87 7.33
C ILE A 107 7.60 -2.25 7.39
N PHE A 108 8.45 -2.72 8.30
CA PHE A 108 9.82 -2.23 8.43
C PHE A 108 10.58 -2.32 7.09
N ARG A 109 10.55 -3.49 6.43
CA ARG A 109 11.25 -3.70 5.16
C ARG A 109 10.73 -2.82 4.02
N VAL A 110 9.42 -2.58 3.98
CA VAL A 110 8.80 -1.72 2.95
C VAL A 110 9.20 -0.27 3.13
N PHE A 111 9.37 0.18 4.38
CA PHE A 111 9.72 1.57 4.69
C PHE A 111 11.22 1.84 4.76
N ASP A 112 12.05 0.81 4.92
CA ASP A 112 13.50 0.86 4.73
C ASP A 112 13.83 0.84 3.23
N VAL A 113 13.59 1.97 2.58
CA VAL A 113 13.68 2.10 1.11
C VAL A 113 15.12 1.96 0.61
N ASN A 114 16.09 2.41 1.41
CA ASN A 114 17.51 2.32 1.06
C ASN A 114 18.15 0.98 1.47
N GLY A 115 17.43 0.14 2.25
CA GLY A 115 17.89 -1.18 2.66
C GLY A 115 19.07 -1.17 3.64
N ASP A 116 19.25 -0.06 4.39
CA ASP A 116 20.37 0.07 5.34
C ASP A 116 20.10 -0.57 6.71
N GLY A 117 18.90 -1.15 6.90
CA GLY A 117 18.48 -1.78 8.15
C GLY A 117 18.04 -0.79 9.22
N THR A 118 17.84 0.48 8.86
CA THR A 118 17.34 1.53 9.74
C THR A 118 16.18 2.29 9.09
N ILE A 119 15.33 2.89 9.90
CA ILE A 119 14.27 3.78 9.39
C ILE A 119 14.70 5.23 9.62
N SER A 120 15.01 5.92 8.57
CA SER A 120 15.32 7.35 8.59
C SER A 120 14.12 8.19 9.03
N MET A 121 14.34 9.43 9.44
CA MET A 121 13.26 10.35 9.80
C MET A 121 12.24 10.57 8.66
N LYS A 122 12.71 10.54 7.40
CA LYS A 122 11.85 10.68 6.22
C LYS A 122 10.96 9.43 6.03
N GLU A 123 11.53 8.27 6.19
CA GLU A 123 10.83 6.98 6.12
C GLU A 123 9.86 6.82 7.31
N MET A 124 10.29 7.23 8.51
CA MET A 124 9.45 7.22 9.71
C MET A 124 8.21 8.10 9.56
N LYS A 125 8.33 9.30 8.98
CA LYS A 125 7.17 10.17 8.72
C LYS A 125 6.16 9.50 7.78
N ARG A 126 6.63 8.76 6.79
CA ARG A 126 5.78 8.00 5.87
C ARG A 126 5.13 6.82 6.59
N LEU A 127 5.89 6.06 7.37
CA LEU A 127 5.40 4.95 8.19
C LEU A 127 4.28 5.39 9.14
N ILE A 128 4.50 6.48 9.89
CA ILE A 128 3.51 7.01 10.84
C ILE A 128 2.21 7.38 10.11
N LYS A 129 2.29 8.02 8.94
CA LYS A 129 1.08 8.36 8.16
C LYS A 129 0.28 7.11 7.80
N VAL A 130 0.93 6.07 7.34
CA VAL A 130 0.28 4.81 6.96
C VAL A 130 -0.29 4.08 8.17
N CYS A 131 0.50 3.90 9.24
CA CYS A 131 0.04 3.24 10.46
C CYS A 131 -1.08 4.00 11.17
N PHE A 132 -1.04 5.33 11.19
CA PHE A 132 -2.10 6.14 11.78
C PHE A 132 -3.44 5.92 11.06
N LEU A 133 -3.41 5.75 9.75
CA LEU A 133 -4.60 5.44 8.98
C LEU A 133 -5.14 4.05 9.29
N GLU A 134 -4.28 3.06 9.43
CA GLU A 134 -4.71 1.70 9.78
C GLU A 134 -5.33 1.65 11.18
N VAL A 135 -4.67 2.24 12.17
CA VAL A 135 -5.22 2.36 13.53
C VAL A 135 -6.54 3.11 13.49
N PHE A 136 -6.65 4.18 12.70
CA PHE A 136 -7.87 4.94 12.54
C PHE A 136 -8.98 4.11 11.87
N PHE A 137 -8.68 3.35 10.82
CA PHE A 137 -9.64 2.47 10.16
C PHE A 137 -10.07 1.28 11.02
N LEU A 138 -9.15 0.69 11.80
CA LEU A 138 -9.45 -0.44 12.68
C LEU A 138 -10.12 -0.03 13.98
N SER A 139 -9.90 1.20 14.46
CA SER A 139 -10.45 1.71 15.72
C SER A 139 -11.86 2.29 15.61
N PHE A 140 -12.46 2.31 14.43
CA PHE A 140 -13.85 2.79 14.26
C PHE A 140 -14.93 1.77 14.65
N ASP A 141 -14.55 0.71 15.35
CA ASP A 141 -15.50 -0.13 16.06
C ASP A 141 -15.75 0.45 17.48
N ASP A 142 -16.72 1.37 17.55
CA ASP A 142 -17.49 1.78 18.75
C ASP A 142 -16.75 2.04 20.08
N LYS A 143 -15.54 2.63 20.09
CA LYS A 143 -14.99 3.19 21.33
C LYS A 143 -14.22 4.48 21.08
N GLU A 144 -14.66 5.53 21.77
CA GLU A 144 -13.95 6.81 21.89
C GLU A 144 -12.47 6.59 22.27
N PHE A 145 -11.57 6.87 21.34
CA PHE A 145 -10.15 6.98 21.67
C PHE A 145 -9.85 8.46 21.93
N VAL A 146 -9.77 8.83 23.20
CA VAL A 146 -9.27 10.13 23.64
C VAL A 146 -7.75 10.04 23.73
N PHE A 147 -7.05 10.74 22.86
CA PHE A 147 -5.62 11.01 23.05
C PHE A 147 -5.50 12.20 23.99
N GLU A 148 -5.13 11.98 25.25
CA GLU A 148 -4.57 13.02 26.11
C GLU A 148 -3.06 13.10 25.85
N PHE A 149 -2.59 14.29 25.48
CA PHE A 149 -1.18 14.64 25.38
C PHE A 149 -0.71 15.24 26.71
#